data_8003b8d9e54ce43be9c63224cf5d1ff4
#
_entry.id   8003b8d9e54ce43be9c63224cf5d1ff4
#
_cell.length_a   1.000
_cell.length_b   1.000
_cell.length_c   1.000
_cell.angle_alpha   90.00
_cell.angle_beta   90.00
_cell.angle_gamma   90.00
#
_symmetry.space_group_name_H-M   'P 1'
#
loop_
_entity.id
_entity.type
_entity.pdbx_description
1 polymer ?
#
loop_
_entity_poly.entity_id
_entity_poly.type
_entity_poly.pdbx_seq_one_letter_code
_entity_poly.pdbx_strand_id
1 'polypeptide(L)'
;LRVAAYSGDGAPLRYAIASGAFGSIQASLNLCDQQNLRPLTEARACGLGTIAKRPLAGQPWRQREPSADAVHAEYGQRFAALQPEFGFASDDWEALALRFVAFEPGVDCVVVGGTNPRHLESNLAAVLTGPLEPSQQAAIRGAFRRIGSDWVGLI
;
A
#
# COMPACT_ATOMS: atom_id res chain seq x y z
N LEU A 1 2.33 -7.46 -27.80
CA LEU A 1 3.02 -7.48 -26.53
C LEU A 1 3.15 -6.03 -26.01
N ARG A 2 2.55 -5.71 -24.87
CA ARG A 2 2.71 -4.42 -24.20
C ARG A 2 3.88 -4.54 -23.24
N VAL A 3 4.91 -3.72 -23.42
CA VAL A 3 6.17 -3.83 -22.65
C VAL A 3 6.34 -2.66 -21.68
N ALA A 4 5.64 -1.53 -21.93
CA ALA A 4 5.76 -0.35 -21.09
C ALA A 4 5.02 -0.52 -19.75
N ALA A 5 5.63 0.01 -18.68
CA ALA A 5 5.04 0.14 -17.37
C ALA A 5 4.75 1.62 -17.07
N TYR A 6 3.69 1.91 -16.35
CA TYR A 6 3.40 3.24 -15.82
C TYR A 6 3.53 3.23 -14.30
N SER A 7 4.17 4.24 -13.74
CA SER A 7 4.25 4.44 -12.29
C SER A 7 3.72 5.82 -11.92
N GLY A 8 2.72 5.88 -11.06
CA GLY A 8 2.11 7.12 -10.59
C GLY A 8 0.81 6.88 -9.85
N ASP A 9 0.09 7.95 -9.58
CA ASP A 9 -1.16 7.94 -8.80
C ASP A 9 -2.19 8.92 -9.42
N GLY A 10 -3.39 8.92 -8.89
CA GLY A 10 -4.41 9.91 -9.22
C GLY A 10 -4.95 9.86 -10.66
N ALA A 11 -5.20 11.01 -11.24
CA ALA A 11 -5.80 11.13 -12.58
C ALA A 11 -4.87 10.57 -13.69
N PRO A 12 -3.55 10.81 -13.69
CA PRO A 12 -2.65 10.20 -14.67
C PRO A 12 -2.65 8.67 -14.61
N LEU A 13 -2.74 8.07 -13.42
CA LEU A 13 -2.86 6.62 -13.28
C LEU A 13 -4.12 6.09 -13.95
N ARG A 14 -5.27 6.72 -13.70
CA ARG A 14 -6.55 6.33 -14.33
C ARG A 14 -6.49 6.45 -15.86
N TYR A 15 -5.89 7.51 -16.36
CA TYR A 15 -5.65 7.67 -17.80
C TYR A 15 -4.76 6.55 -18.37
N ALA A 16 -3.67 6.22 -17.68
CA ALA A 16 -2.77 5.13 -18.10
C ALA A 16 -3.51 3.78 -18.18
N ILE A 17 -4.35 3.46 -17.21
CA ILE A 17 -5.19 2.25 -17.21
C ILE A 17 -6.11 2.24 -18.43
N ALA A 18 -6.83 3.33 -18.67
CA ALA A 18 -7.81 3.43 -19.74
C ALA A 18 -7.18 3.47 -21.13
N SER A 19 -5.95 3.96 -21.27
CA SER A 19 -5.27 4.16 -22.57
C SER A 19 -4.97 2.86 -23.31
N GLY A 20 -4.86 1.74 -22.58
CA GLY A 20 -4.46 0.46 -23.15
C GLY A 20 -3.01 0.41 -23.66
N ALA A 21 -2.20 1.45 -23.41
CA ALA A 21 -0.82 1.56 -23.91
C ALA A 21 0.19 0.77 -23.04
N PHE A 22 -0.14 0.53 -21.77
CA PHE A 22 0.77 -0.07 -20.80
C PHE A 22 0.47 -1.56 -20.58
N GLY A 23 1.50 -2.32 -20.21
CA GLY A 23 1.39 -3.73 -19.82
C GLY A 23 1.28 -3.92 -18.32
N SER A 24 1.75 -2.93 -17.55
CA SER A 24 1.68 -2.94 -16.09
C SER A 24 1.54 -1.56 -15.50
N ILE A 25 1.04 -1.52 -14.27
CA ILE A 25 0.81 -0.32 -13.47
C ILE A 25 1.52 -0.49 -12.13
N GLN A 26 2.22 0.56 -11.70
CA GLN A 26 2.81 0.63 -10.37
C GLN A 26 2.21 1.83 -9.61
N ALA A 27 1.58 1.59 -8.47
CA ALA A 27 0.94 2.63 -7.67
C ALA A 27 1.21 2.45 -6.17
N SER A 28 1.14 3.54 -5.41
CA SER A 28 1.28 3.51 -3.95
C SER A 28 0.09 2.78 -3.32
N LEU A 29 0.36 1.86 -2.40
CA LEU A 29 -0.66 1.23 -1.57
C LEU A 29 -0.05 0.81 -0.24
N ASN A 30 -0.65 1.26 0.86
CA ASN A 30 -0.26 0.92 2.23
C ASN A 30 -1.40 1.20 3.22
N LEU A 31 -1.15 1.00 4.51
CA LEU A 31 -2.14 1.26 5.57
C LEU A 31 -2.64 2.71 5.58
N CYS A 32 -1.75 3.67 5.25
CA CYS A 32 -1.99 5.11 5.34
C CYS A 32 -2.41 5.77 4.02
N ASP A 33 -2.36 5.01 2.91
CA ASP A 33 -2.75 5.47 1.58
C ASP A 33 -3.39 4.31 0.81
N GLN A 34 -4.72 4.32 0.73
CA GLN A 34 -5.50 3.27 0.09
C GLN A 34 -6.27 3.79 -1.15
N GLN A 35 -5.94 4.99 -1.65
CA GLN A 35 -6.63 5.61 -2.79
C GLN A 35 -6.54 4.75 -4.05
N ASN A 36 -5.49 3.96 -4.17
CA ASN A 36 -5.24 3.13 -5.36
C ASN A 36 -5.80 1.69 -5.27
N LEU A 37 -6.51 1.31 -4.20
CA LEU A 37 -7.16 0.00 -4.11
C LEU A 37 -8.07 -0.27 -5.31
N ARG A 38 -8.97 0.66 -5.60
CA ARG A 38 -9.90 0.54 -6.72
C ARG A 38 -9.19 0.63 -8.08
N PRO A 39 -8.33 1.64 -8.35
CA PRO A 39 -7.54 1.68 -9.58
C PRO A 39 -6.72 0.42 -9.87
N LEU A 40 -6.07 -0.17 -8.87
CA LEU A 40 -5.32 -1.42 -9.04
C LEU A 40 -6.25 -2.61 -9.40
N THR A 41 -7.41 -2.71 -8.75
CA THR A 41 -8.40 -3.74 -9.08
C THR A 41 -8.93 -3.57 -10.51
N GLU A 42 -9.20 -2.34 -10.94
CA GLU A 42 -9.64 -2.02 -12.31
C GLU A 42 -8.54 -2.35 -13.33
N ALA A 43 -7.28 -1.99 -13.04
CA ALA A 43 -6.14 -2.30 -13.91
C ALA A 43 -6.00 -3.81 -14.13
N ARG A 44 -6.08 -4.59 -13.04
CA ARG A 44 -6.01 -6.05 -13.12
C ARG A 44 -7.16 -6.63 -13.94
N ALA A 45 -8.38 -6.13 -13.76
CA ALA A 45 -9.55 -6.54 -14.54
C ALA A 45 -9.39 -6.22 -16.04
N CYS A 46 -8.63 -5.18 -16.40
CA CYS A 46 -8.25 -4.85 -17.77
C CYS A 46 -7.05 -5.68 -18.31
N GLY A 47 -6.54 -6.63 -17.53
CA GLY A 47 -5.44 -7.51 -17.92
C GLY A 47 -4.05 -6.85 -17.82
N LEU A 48 -3.91 -5.77 -17.04
CA LEU A 48 -2.60 -5.19 -16.72
C LEU A 48 -2.00 -5.90 -15.51
N GLY A 49 -0.67 -6.09 -15.52
CA GLY A 49 0.06 -6.45 -14.30
C GLY A 49 0.01 -5.32 -13.28
N THR A 50 -0.17 -5.62 -12.01
CA THR A 50 -0.33 -4.62 -10.96
C THR A 50 0.76 -4.74 -9.91
N ILE A 51 1.41 -3.62 -9.60
CA ILE A 51 2.53 -3.54 -8.67
C ILE A 51 2.19 -2.51 -7.59
N ALA A 52 2.15 -2.94 -6.33
CA ALA A 52 2.05 -2.04 -5.20
C ALA A 52 3.43 -1.58 -4.74
N LYS A 53 3.65 -0.28 -4.69
CA LYS A 53 4.85 0.34 -4.11
C LYS A 53 4.56 0.96 -2.74
N ARG A 54 5.62 1.18 -1.93
CA ARG A 54 5.55 1.78 -0.59
C ARG A 54 4.65 1.04 0.41
N PRO A 55 4.64 -0.30 0.43
CA PRO A 55 3.73 -1.05 1.30
C PRO A 55 3.94 -0.75 2.79
N LEU A 56 5.15 -0.35 3.18
CA LEU A 56 5.52 -0.03 4.56
C LEU A 56 5.33 1.46 4.92
N ALA A 57 4.95 2.34 3.97
CA ALA A 57 4.72 3.78 4.21
C ALA A 57 5.88 4.49 4.95
N GLY A 58 7.14 4.03 4.76
CA GLY A 58 8.27 4.55 5.52
C GLY A 58 8.28 4.16 7.00
N GLN A 59 7.53 3.12 7.39
CA GLN A 59 7.45 2.57 8.75
C GLN A 59 7.00 3.60 9.80
N PRO A 60 5.83 4.23 9.64
CA PRO A 60 5.35 5.31 10.52
C PRO A 60 5.22 4.89 11.98
N TRP A 61 5.00 3.60 12.26
CA TRP A 61 4.95 3.03 13.62
C TRP A 61 6.30 3.05 14.36
N ARG A 62 7.41 3.29 13.66
CA ARG A 62 8.76 3.43 14.26
C ARG A 62 9.17 4.88 14.48
N GLN A 63 8.41 5.83 13.95
CA GLN A 63 8.73 7.25 14.10
C GLN A 63 8.45 7.71 15.54
N ARG A 64 9.46 8.21 16.22
CA ARG A 64 9.33 8.84 17.54
C ARG A 64 9.13 10.34 17.45
N GLU A 65 9.64 10.96 16.38
CA GLU A 65 9.54 12.37 16.07
C GLU A 65 9.17 12.55 14.59
N PRO A 66 8.56 13.68 14.20
CA PRO A 66 8.24 13.95 12.80
C PRO A 66 9.50 13.88 11.92
N SER A 67 9.40 13.19 10.79
CA SER A 67 10.47 13.09 9.82
C SER A 67 10.74 14.45 9.16
N ALA A 68 11.99 14.74 8.80
CA ALA A 68 12.35 15.88 7.96
C ALA A 68 11.86 15.71 6.51
N ASP A 69 11.63 14.47 6.06
CA ASP A 69 10.99 14.16 4.78
C ASP A 69 9.47 14.36 4.89
N ALA A 70 8.91 15.23 4.05
CA ALA A 70 7.52 15.62 4.10
C ALA A 70 6.55 14.44 3.87
N VAL A 71 6.90 13.50 2.99
CA VAL A 71 6.08 12.32 2.71
C VAL A 71 6.07 11.37 3.91
N HIS A 72 7.23 11.15 4.51
CA HIS A 72 7.32 10.33 5.72
C HIS A 72 6.63 10.98 6.92
N ALA A 73 6.74 12.31 7.08
CA ALA A 73 6.04 13.04 8.14
C ALA A 73 4.51 12.89 7.99
N GLU A 74 4.00 13.05 6.77
CA GLU A 74 2.57 12.88 6.48
C GLU A 74 2.11 11.45 6.76
N TYR A 75 2.86 10.42 6.37
CA TYR A 75 2.54 9.04 6.74
C TYR A 75 2.51 8.83 8.26
N GLY A 76 3.40 9.47 9.01
CA GLY A 76 3.39 9.46 10.47
C GLY A 76 2.08 10.02 11.05
N GLN A 77 1.63 11.17 10.56
CA GLN A 77 0.37 11.80 10.99
C GLN A 77 -0.84 10.94 10.64
N ARG A 78 -0.89 10.40 9.40
CA ARG A 78 -1.98 9.52 8.96
C ARG A 78 -2.05 8.24 9.77
N PHE A 79 -0.91 7.63 10.06
CA PHE A 79 -0.86 6.42 10.88
C PHE A 79 -1.36 6.69 12.30
N ALA A 80 -0.92 7.79 12.92
CA ALA A 80 -1.38 8.19 14.26
C ALA A 80 -2.90 8.41 14.32
N ALA A 81 -3.50 8.93 13.24
CA ALA A 81 -4.95 9.09 13.14
C ALA A 81 -5.69 7.75 12.90
N LEU A 82 -5.12 6.87 12.06
CA LEU A 82 -5.77 5.61 11.65
C LEU A 82 -5.66 4.51 12.70
N GLN A 83 -4.52 4.40 13.39
CA GLN A 83 -4.24 3.30 14.29
C GLN A 83 -5.31 3.10 15.37
N PRO A 84 -5.83 4.13 16.05
CA PRO A 84 -6.92 3.98 17.02
C PRO A 84 -8.21 3.44 16.39
N GLU A 85 -8.44 3.77 15.13
CA GLU A 85 -9.64 3.40 14.38
C GLU A 85 -9.65 1.94 13.90
N PHE A 86 -8.50 1.25 13.95
CA PHE A 86 -8.43 -0.16 13.57
C PHE A 86 -9.15 -1.08 14.58
N GLY A 87 -9.27 -0.65 15.84
CA GLY A 87 -9.92 -1.43 16.91
C GLY A 87 -9.10 -2.64 17.37
N PHE A 88 -7.83 -2.72 17.00
CA PHE A 88 -6.87 -3.72 17.46
C PHE A 88 -5.45 -3.13 17.53
N ALA A 89 -4.57 -3.79 18.29
CA ALA A 89 -3.14 -3.50 18.32
C ALA A 89 -2.36 -4.57 17.55
N SER A 90 -1.12 -4.26 17.18
CA SER A 90 -0.20 -5.21 16.58
C SER A 90 1.19 -5.03 17.20
N ASP A 91 1.84 -6.15 17.53
CA ASP A 91 3.23 -6.17 17.95
C ASP A 91 4.19 -6.13 16.74
N ASP A 92 3.68 -6.44 15.55
CA ASP A 92 4.43 -6.43 14.29
C ASP A 92 3.63 -5.73 13.18
N TRP A 93 3.72 -4.39 13.19
CA TRP A 93 3.10 -3.55 12.16
C TRP A 93 3.74 -3.74 10.77
N GLU A 94 5.00 -4.15 10.70
CA GLU A 94 5.70 -4.39 9.42
C GLU A 94 5.10 -5.60 8.70
N ALA A 95 5.00 -6.74 9.41
CA ALA A 95 4.36 -7.93 8.86
C ALA A 95 2.88 -7.68 8.51
N LEU A 96 2.15 -6.95 9.38
CA LEU A 96 0.76 -6.61 9.14
C LEU A 96 0.59 -5.74 7.88
N ALA A 97 1.41 -4.69 7.74
CA ALA A 97 1.35 -3.79 6.57
C ALA A 97 1.67 -4.51 5.26
N LEU A 98 2.68 -5.39 5.26
CA LEU A 98 3.02 -6.20 4.09
C LEU A 98 1.88 -7.14 3.69
N ARG A 99 1.33 -7.87 4.66
CA ARG A 99 0.22 -8.80 4.42
C ARG A 99 -1.03 -8.07 3.96
N PHE A 100 -1.34 -6.90 4.54
CA PHE A 100 -2.43 -6.06 4.08
C PHE A 100 -2.33 -5.78 2.59
N VAL A 101 -1.15 -5.38 2.09
CA VAL A 101 -0.96 -5.02 0.68
C VAL A 101 -0.84 -6.25 -0.22
N ALA A 102 -0.07 -7.26 0.20
CA ALA A 102 0.27 -8.41 -0.63
C ALA A 102 -0.95 -9.28 -0.98
N PHE A 103 -1.98 -9.27 -0.16
CA PHE A 103 -3.20 -10.07 -0.37
C PHE A 103 -4.40 -9.24 -0.80
N GLU A 104 -4.19 -7.98 -1.24
CA GLU A 104 -5.25 -7.22 -1.89
C GLU A 104 -5.58 -7.81 -3.26
N PRO A 105 -6.87 -8.03 -3.59
CA PRO A 105 -7.27 -8.68 -4.84
C PRO A 105 -6.77 -7.99 -6.11
N GLY A 106 -6.45 -6.70 -6.04
CA GLY A 106 -5.93 -5.91 -7.14
C GLY A 106 -4.41 -5.88 -7.24
N VAL A 107 -3.67 -6.66 -6.46
CA VAL A 107 -2.19 -6.62 -6.40
C VAL A 107 -1.62 -7.96 -6.86
N ASP A 108 -0.76 -7.93 -7.88
CA ASP A 108 -0.02 -9.10 -8.36
C ASP A 108 1.40 -9.16 -7.75
N CYS A 109 1.99 -7.98 -7.46
CA CYS A 109 3.35 -7.88 -6.95
C CYS A 109 3.48 -6.71 -5.96
N VAL A 110 4.34 -6.89 -4.95
CA VAL A 110 4.68 -5.84 -3.98
C VAL A 110 6.16 -5.54 -4.06
N VAL A 111 6.52 -4.26 -4.17
CA VAL A 111 7.91 -3.81 -4.17
C VAL A 111 8.26 -3.23 -2.80
N VAL A 112 9.25 -3.84 -2.15
CA VAL A 112 9.79 -3.39 -0.87
C VAL A 112 11.26 -3.01 -1.07
N GLY A 113 11.63 -1.80 -0.69
CA GLY A 113 13.02 -1.36 -0.65
C GLY A 113 13.71 -1.83 0.64
N GLY A 114 15.00 -2.15 0.55
CA GLY A 114 15.79 -2.50 1.72
C GLY A 114 17.28 -2.61 1.39
N THR A 115 18.12 -2.27 2.36
CA THR A 115 19.59 -2.40 2.26
C THR A 115 20.13 -3.54 3.11
N ASN A 116 19.29 -4.09 4.01
CA ASN A 116 19.67 -5.19 4.90
C ASN A 116 19.00 -6.50 4.45
N PRO A 117 19.76 -7.54 4.07
CA PRO A 117 19.20 -8.82 3.65
C PRO A 117 18.26 -9.47 4.68
N ARG A 118 18.49 -9.26 5.97
CA ARG A 118 17.62 -9.80 7.04
C ARG A 118 16.21 -9.24 6.96
N HIS A 119 16.05 -7.99 6.51
CA HIS A 119 14.71 -7.43 6.30
C HIS A 119 13.99 -8.11 5.13
N LEU A 120 14.72 -8.55 4.10
CA LEU A 120 14.13 -9.32 3.02
C LEU A 120 13.62 -10.68 3.50
N GLU A 121 14.42 -11.38 4.32
CA GLU A 121 14.02 -12.65 4.92
C GLU A 121 12.79 -12.51 5.82
N SER A 122 12.75 -11.49 6.69
CA SER A 122 11.60 -11.24 7.55
C SER A 122 10.35 -10.84 6.75
N ASN A 123 10.51 -10.03 5.71
CA ASN A 123 9.41 -9.62 4.84
C ASN A 123 8.82 -10.82 4.09
N LEU A 124 9.68 -11.71 3.58
CA LEU A 124 9.25 -12.94 2.93
C LEU A 124 8.53 -13.86 3.91
N ALA A 125 9.08 -14.06 5.11
CA ALA A 125 8.45 -14.86 6.16
C ALA A 125 7.07 -14.31 6.52
N ALA A 126 6.92 -12.99 6.65
CA ALA A 126 5.64 -12.33 6.92
C ALA A 126 4.60 -12.63 5.84
N VAL A 127 4.96 -12.52 4.56
CA VAL A 127 4.04 -12.82 3.45
C VAL A 127 3.69 -14.30 3.39
N LEU A 128 4.64 -15.20 3.67
CA LEU A 128 4.40 -16.64 3.69
C LEU A 128 3.43 -17.10 4.79
N THR A 129 3.16 -16.28 5.81
CA THR A 129 2.10 -16.58 6.80
C THR A 129 0.69 -16.47 6.23
N GLY A 130 0.52 -15.93 5.02
CA GLY A 130 -0.78 -15.79 4.35
C GLY A 130 -1.49 -14.46 4.65
N PRO A 131 -2.75 -14.32 4.18
CA PRO A 131 -3.53 -13.09 4.32
C PRO A 131 -3.82 -12.75 5.79
N LEU A 132 -4.16 -11.49 6.04
CA LEU A 132 -4.73 -11.07 7.32
C LEU A 132 -6.08 -11.75 7.54
N GLU A 133 -6.48 -11.85 8.81
CA GLU A 133 -7.85 -12.23 9.13
C GLU A 133 -8.85 -11.27 8.45
N PRO A 134 -9.97 -11.77 7.89
CA PRO A 134 -10.94 -10.93 7.19
C PRO A 134 -11.43 -9.73 8.02
N SER A 135 -11.56 -9.90 9.33
CA SER A 135 -11.94 -8.84 10.27
C SER A 135 -10.90 -7.72 10.36
N GLN A 136 -9.62 -8.08 10.40
CA GLN A 136 -8.51 -7.11 10.40
C GLN A 136 -8.44 -6.34 9.08
N GLN A 137 -8.52 -7.05 7.95
CA GLN A 137 -8.56 -6.43 6.62
C GLN A 137 -9.73 -5.43 6.50
N ALA A 138 -10.91 -5.85 6.95
CA ALA A 138 -12.11 -5.01 6.93
C ALA A 138 -11.98 -3.78 7.85
N ALA A 139 -11.40 -3.95 9.03
CA ALA A 139 -11.18 -2.87 9.99
C ALA A 139 -10.21 -1.80 9.43
N ILE A 140 -9.08 -2.21 8.84
CA ILE A 140 -8.12 -1.30 8.21
C ILE A 140 -8.76 -0.52 7.07
N ARG A 141 -9.46 -1.19 6.16
CA ARG A 141 -10.18 -0.53 5.06
C ARG A 141 -11.30 0.37 5.57
N GLY A 142 -12.01 -0.05 6.61
CA GLY A 142 -13.06 0.72 7.25
C GLY A 142 -12.56 2.02 7.88
N ALA A 143 -11.45 1.97 8.60
CA ALA A 143 -10.79 3.12 9.18
C ALA A 143 -10.41 4.14 8.11
N PHE A 144 -9.74 3.70 7.04
CA PHE A 144 -9.36 4.57 5.94
C PHE A 144 -10.59 5.22 5.26
N ARG A 145 -11.66 4.47 5.02
CA ARG A 145 -12.89 5.05 4.45
C ARG A 145 -13.54 6.11 5.34
N ARG A 146 -13.43 5.98 6.67
CA ARG A 146 -14.01 6.97 7.60
C ARG A 146 -13.23 8.28 7.65
N ILE A 147 -11.90 8.20 7.69
CA ILE A 147 -11.08 9.40 7.98
C ILE A 147 -10.07 9.74 6.88
N GLY A 148 -9.74 8.82 5.99
CA GLY A 148 -8.72 8.99 4.95
C GLY A 148 -9.28 9.12 3.52
N SER A 149 -10.60 9.09 3.33
CA SER A 149 -11.23 9.12 2.00
C SER A 149 -10.84 10.35 1.17
N ASP A 150 -10.66 11.49 1.82
CA ASP A 150 -10.36 12.77 1.18
C ASP A 150 -8.86 13.08 1.12
N TRP A 151 -8.02 12.21 1.64
CA TRP A 151 -6.57 12.40 1.57
C TRP A 151 -6.05 12.25 0.14
N VAL A 152 -5.14 13.13 -0.22
CA VAL A 152 -4.45 13.04 -1.51
C VAL A 152 -3.39 11.93 -1.44
N GLY A 153 -3.26 11.15 -2.51
CA GLY A 153 -2.20 10.13 -2.61
C GLY A 153 -0.81 10.75 -2.49
N LEU A 154 0.09 10.07 -1.80
CA LEU A 154 1.48 10.52 -1.62
C LEU A 154 2.38 9.85 -2.67
N ILE A 155 3.02 10.68 -3.52
CA ILE A 155 3.87 10.24 -4.63
C ILE A 155 5.34 10.35 -4.27
#